data_2926d2939b67d0216aa60f6b6c2ebf73
#
_entry.id   2926d2939b67d0216aa60f6b6c2ebf73
#
_cell.length_a   1.000
_cell.length_b   1.000
_cell.length_c   1.000
_cell.angle_alpha   90.00
_cell.angle_beta   90.00
_cell.angle_gamma   90.00
#
_symmetry.space_group_name_H-M   'P 1'
#
loop_
_entity.id
_entity.type
_entity.pdbx_description
1 polymer ?
#
loop_
_entity_poly.entity_id
_entity_poly.type
_entity_poly.pdbx_seq_one_letter_code
_entity_poly.pdbx_strand_id
1 'polypeptide(L)'
;MAGEEASQATPTTPYFGPPDEVATPYVNATVRYDPALIHSAENTAASFRRPCPFYLLEHQWTRLQVARWSVLPGGQAKPSDAVSTPANFLHGLVNAVDRWQKANDIDKSLTLRVRIRSYVGGRITTEIVPALMKPMTTLFPKCFYIPHDGEVSPWTIRMDNQPTEISETTMYKTSDRTWYGRARAAAGIMTLTATAEVLLYNTDGDILDGSQTTPYFFREGQWVTPPSAAGGQQGTTRRYALEHGFCVEENVAKGSVRNTECIWLSNAVQGFFWGTFLSQNVDANAEAMGQSNAIARTLR
;
A
#
# COMPACT_ATOMS: atom_id res chain seq x y z
N MET A 1 13.82 18.59 -44.84
CA MET A 1 13.64 19.18 -43.51
C MET A 1 12.31 18.67 -42.98
N ALA A 2 12.34 17.62 -42.21
CA ALA A 2 11.15 17.04 -41.56
C ALA A 2 11.15 17.53 -40.10
N GLY A 3 10.07 18.28 -39.74
CA GLY A 3 9.89 18.76 -38.38
C GLY A 3 9.49 17.62 -37.46
N GLU A 4 10.22 17.43 -36.40
CA GLU A 4 9.84 16.60 -35.26
C GLU A 4 8.76 17.35 -34.47
N GLU A 5 7.54 16.83 -34.52
CA GLU A 5 6.49 17.25 -33.59
C GLU A 5 6.80 16.68 -32.19
N ALA A 6 7.16 17.58 -31.28
CA ALA A 6 7.28 17.27 -29.87
C ALA A 6 5.89 16.99 -29.30
N SER A 7 5.59 15.71 -29.01
CA SER A 7 4.40 15.28 -28.28
C SER A 7 4.39 15.90 -26.89
N GLN A 8 3.50 16.86 -26.68
CA GLN A 8 3.20 17.44 -25.37
C GLN A 8 2.49 16.37 -24.52
N ALA A 9 3.17 15.89 -23.50
CA ALA A 9 2.58 15.01 -22.47
C ALA A 9 1.63 15.87 -21.60
N THR A 10 0.33 15.66 -21.77
CA THR A 10 -0.70 16.21 -20.89
C THR A 10 -0.55 15.66 -19.46
N PRO A 11 -0.72 16.50 -18.41
CA PRO A 11 -0.70 16.03 -17.02
C PRO A 11 -1.89 15.10 -16.78
N THR A 12 -1.61 13.82 -16.55
CA THR A 12 -2.65 12.83 -16.25
C THR A 12 -3.15 13.02 -14.83
N THR A 13 -4.34 13.58 -14.69
CA THR A 13 -5.21 13.49 -13.50
C THR A 13 -5.35 12.02 -13.11
N PRO A 14 -5.44 11.66 -11.79
CA PRO A 14 -5.62 10.28 -11.38
C PRO A 14 -6.95 9.75 -11.92
N TYR A 15 -6.88 8.90 -12.94
CA TYR A 15 -8.04 8.34 -13.61
C TYR A 15 -8.54 7.11 -12.82
N PHE A 16 -9.69 7.29 -12.15
CA PHE A 16 -10.60 6.23 -11.79
C PHE A 16 -11.72 6.23 -12.84
N GLY A 17 -11.39 5.71 -14.02
CA GLY A 17 -12.39 5.54 -15.06
C GLY A 17 -12.99 4.15 -15.05
N PRO A 18 -14.21 4.00 -15.64
CA PRO A 18 -14.83 2.71 -15.86
C PRO A 18 -13.97 1.82 -16.77
N PRO A 19 -14.24 0.50 -16.81
CA PRO A 19 -13.47 -0.45 -17.59
C PRO A 19 -13.84 -0.38 -19.07
N ASP A 20 -13.38 0.66 -19.76
CA ASP A 20 -13.52 0.77 -21.19
C ASP A 20 -12.14 0.87 -21.84
N GLU A 21 -11.76 -0.20 -22.37
CA GLU A 21 -10.64 -0.68 -23.18
C GLU A 21 -10.02 -1.87 -22.45
N VAL A 22 -9.81 -2.95 -23.20
CA VAL A 22 -9.10 -4.16 -22.70
C VAL A 22 -7.76 -3.70 -22.16
N ALA A 23 -7.74 -3.36 -20.88
CA ALA A 23 -6.58 -2.80 -20.23
C ALA A 23 -5.47 -3.85 -20.30
N THR A 24 -4.42 -3.56 -21.06
CA THR A 24 -3.25 -4.44 -21.13
C THR A 24 -2.82 -4.82 -19.72
N PRO A 25 -2.81 -6.11 -19.36
CA PRO A 25 -2.44 -6.53 -18.01
C PRO A 25 -1.05 -6.01 -17.63
N TYR A 26 -0.93 -5.54 -16.38
CA TYR A 26 0.34 -5.11 -15.82
C TYR A 26 0.46 -5.52 -14.37
N VAL A 27 1.67 -5.66 -13.91
CA VAL A 27 1.99 -5.67 -12.48
C VAL A 27 2.50 -4.31 -12.06
N ASN A 28 2.30 -3.94 -10.79
CA ASN A 28 2.71 -2.63 -10.33
C ASN A 28 3.47 -2.66 -9.01
N ALA A 29 4.35 -1.69 -8.85
CA ALA A 29 4.96 -1.31 -7.59
C ALA A 29 4.58 0.14 -7.28
N THR A 30 4.55 0.47 -6.01
CA THR A 30 4.41 1.86 -5.56
C THR A 30 5.51 2.12 -4.56
N VAL A 31 6.28 3.16 -4.78
CA VAL A 31 7.41 3.52 -3.94
C VAL A 31 7.33 5.00 -3.54
N ARG A 32 7.72 5.29 -2.32
CA ARG A 32 7.96 6.66 -1.84
C ARG A 32 9.31 7.14 -2.40
N TYR A 33 9.33 8.32 -3.00
CA TYR A 33 10.51 9.13 -3.21
C TYR A 33 10.56 10.19 -2.10
N ASP A 34 11.68 10.27 -1.42
CA ASP A 34 11.92 11.26 -0.38
C ASP A 34 13.41 11.56 -0.34
N PRO A 35 13.83 12.78 -0.67
CA PRO A 35 15.25 13.15 -0.72
C PRO A 35 16.00 12.89 0.59
N ALA A 36 15.32 12.99 1.73
CA ALA A 36 15.93 12.76 3.04
C ALA A 36 16.35 11.30 3.25
N LEU A 37 15.79 10.34 2.50
CA LEU A 37 16.15 8.91 2.59
C LEU A 37 17.60 8.62 2.18
N ILE A 38 18.23 9.50 1.41
CA ILE A 38 19.66 9.36 1.03
C ILE A 38 20.56 9.33 2.26
N HIS A 39 20.13 9.97 3.34
CA HIS A 39 20.89 10.07 4.58
C HIS A 39 20.51 9.00 5.62
N SER A 40 19.53 8.14 5.32
CA SER A 40 19.14 7.04 6.22
C SER A 40 20.02 5.82 6.01
N ALA A 41 20.65 5.35 7.10
CA ALA A 41 21.41 4.11 7.10
C ALA A 41 20.49 2.89 6.87
N GLU A 42 19.28 2.91 7.46
CA GLU A 42 18.27 1.87 7.31
C GLU A 42 17.80 1.76 5.86
N ASN A 43 17.51 2.90 5.21
CA ASN A 43 17.13 2.89 3.79
C ASN A 43 18.28 2.42 2.90
N THR A 44 19.50 2.83 3.21
CA THR A 44 20.69 2.40 2.49
C THR A 44 20.85 0.87 2.56
N ALA A 45 20.68 0.28 3.74
CA ALA A 45 20.73 -1.17 3.95
C ALA A 45 19.68 -1.92 3.14
N ALA A 46 18.44 -1.39 3.06
CA ALA A 46 17.31 -1.96 2.34
C ALA A 46 17.20 -1.52 0.87
N SER A 47 18.25 -0.89 0.33
CA SER A 47 18.30 -0.33 -1.02
C SER A 47 19.61 -0.69 -1.74
N PHE A 48 19.89 -2.00 -1.82
CA PHE A 48 21.11 -2.56 -2.44
C PHE A 48 22.40 -2.02 -1.81
N ARG A 49 22.37 -1.67 -0.52
CA ARG A 49 23.47 -1.05 0.24
C ARG A 49 24.01 0.24 -0.40
N ARG A 50 23.11 1.00 -1.03
CA ARG A 50 23.44 2.28 -1.68
C ARG A 50 22.51 3.38 -1.20
N PRO A 51 23.02 4.57 -0.85
CA PRO A 51 22.18 5.73 -0.59
C PRO A 51 21.26 6.00 -1.79
N CYS A 52 19.96 6.06 -1.53
CA CYS A 52 19.01 6.39 -2.59
C CYS A 52 17.75 7.07 -2.00
N PRO A 53 17.06 7.90 -2.79
CA PRO A 53 15.88 8.60 -2.31
C PRO A 53 14.58 7.77 -2.36
N PHE A 54 14.65 6.50 -2.73
CA PHE A 54 13.48 5.62 -2.82
C PHE A 54 13.41 4.67 -1.64
N TYR A 55 12.25 4.59 -1.02
CA TYR A 55 12.00 3.82 0.19
C TYR A 55 12.02 2.32 -0.07
N LEU A 56 12.91 1.58 0.62
CA LEU A 56 13.05 0.12 0.55
C LEU A 56 13.19 -0.38 -0.91
N LEU A 57 14.07 0.23 -1.69
CA LEU A 57 14.12 0.03 -3.15
C LEU A 57 14.41 -1.42 -3.55
N GLU A 58 15.25 -2.14 -2.80
CA GLU A 58 15.55 -3.54 -3.07
C GLU A 58 14.32 -4.43 -2.91
N HIS A 59 13.53 -4.20 -1.86
CA HIS A 59 12.28 -4.93 -1.65
C HIS A 59 11.25 -4.62 -2.75
N GLN A 60 11.20 -3.37 -3.23
CA GLN A 60 10.32 -2.98 -4.34
C GLN A 60 10.69 -3.68 -5.64
N TRP A 61 11.99 -3.67 -5.96
CA TRP A 61 12.50 -4.33 -7.16
C TRP A 61 12.25 -5.84 -7.11
N THR A 62 12.61 -6.50 -6.01
CA THR A 62 12.41 -7.95 -5.83
C THR A 62 10.94 -8.32 -5.99
N ARG A 63 10.03 -7.61 -5.31
CA ARG A 63 8.59 -7.87 -5.41
C ARG A 63 8.08 -7.68 -6.83
N LEU A 64 8.53 -6.64 -7.53
CA LEU A 64 8.14 -6.41 -8.92
C LEU A 64 8.62 -7.53 -9.84
N GLN A 65 9.86 -8.02 -9.67
CA GLN A 65 10.38 -9.15 -10.45
C GLN A 65 9.57 -10.42 -10.22
N VAL A 66 9.29 -10.77 -8.96
CA VAL A 66 8.48 -11.96 -8.62
C VAL A 66 7.09 -11.85 -9.25
N ALA A 67 6.41 -10.70 -9.13
CA ALA A 67 5.10 -10.50 -9.72
C ALA A 67 5.13 -10.60 -11.26
N ARG A 68 6.14 -10.02 -11.93
CA ARG A 68 6.33 -10.14 -13.38
C ARG A 68 6.48 -11.59 -13.81
N TRP A 69 7.32 -12.32 -13.09
CA TRP A 69 7.56 -13.74 -13.37
C TRP A 69 6.31 -14.59 -13.23
N SER A 70 5.55 -14.36 -12.16
CA SER A 70 4.39 -15.21 -11.82
C SER A 70 3.16 -14.90 -12.66
N VAL A 71 2.91 -13.62 -13.01
CA VAL A 71 1.62 -13.19 -13.56
C VAL A 71 1.69 -12.83 -15.05
N LEU A 72 2.81 -12.27 -15.51
CA LEU A 72 2.88 -11.82 -16.91
C LEU A 72 3.36 -12.93 -17.85
N PRO A 73 2.64 -13.23 -18.95
CA PRO A 73 3.10 -14.15 -19.96
C PRO A 73 4.49 -13.74 -20.48
N GLY A 74 5.46 -14.66 -20.44
CA GLY A 74 6.85 -14.37 -20.81
C GLY A 74 7.53 -13.35 -19.90
N GLY A 75 7.10 -13.27 -18.63
CA GLY A 75 7.49 -12.25 -17.63
C GLY A 75 8.95 -12.22 -17.22
N GLN A 76 9.79 -13.09 -17.78
CA GLN A 76 11.25 -13.00 -17.63
C GLN A 76 11.72 -11.65 -18.18
N ALA A 77 12.38 -10.86 -17.33
CA ALA A 77 13.00 -9.62 -17.75
C ALA A 77 14.05 -9.89 -18.85
N LYS A 78 13.87 -9.25 -20.00
CA LYS A 78 14.94 -9.25 -21.01
C LYS A 78 16.09 -8.38 -20.52
N PRO A 79 17.34 -8.66 -20.88
CA PRO A 79 18.49 -7.83 -20.47
C PRO A 79 18.36 -6.34 -20.78
N SER A 80 17.60 -6.00 -21.81
CA SER A 80 17.32 -4.62 -22.24
C SER A 80 16.22 -3.90 -21.44
N ASP A 81 15.48 -4.63 -20.58
CA ASP A 81 14.37 -4.03 -19.85
C ASP A 81 14.86 -3.05 -18.77
N ALA A 82 14.14 -1.92 -18.63
CA ALA A 82 14.44 -0.90 -17.63
C ALA A 82 14.41 -1.41 -16.18
N VAL A 83 13.87 -2.60 -15.94
CA VAL A 83 13.79 -3.25 -14.63
C VAL A 83 14.64 -4.52 -14.55
N SER A 84 15.44 -4.83 -15.56
CA SER A 84 16.24 -6.07 -15.62
C SER A 84 17.30 -6.17 -14.53
N THR A 85 17.86 -5.04 -14.13
CA THR A 85 18.86 -4.96 -13.07
C THR A 85 18.50 -3.91 -12.03
N PRO A 86 18.99 -4.03 -10.77
CA PRO A 86 18.82 -2.99 -9.76
C PRO A 86 19.31 -1.61 -10.21
N ALA A 87 20.42 -1.57 -10.94
CA ALA A 87 20.99 -0.32 -11.45
C ALA A 87 20.08 0.35 -12.49
N ASN A 88 19.57 -0.41 -13.46
CA ASN A 88 18.63 0.09 -14.46
C ASN A 88 17.34 0.57 -13.81
N PHE A 89 16.83 -0.17 -12.82
CA PHE A 89 15.63 0.19 -12.09
C PHE A 89 15.79 1.53 -11.35
N LEU A 90 16.86 1.68 -10.57
CA LEU A 90 17.17 2.94 -9.89
C LEU A 90 17.34 4.10 -10.88
N HIS A 91 18.15 3.90 -11.94
CA HIS A 91 18.38 4.93 -12.94
C HIS A 91 17.08 5.36 -13.65
N GLY A 92 16.22 4.39 -14.00
CA GLY A 92 14.93 4.66 -14.61
C GLY A 92 14.01 5.48 -13.71
N LEU A 93 13.98 5.19 -12.41
CA LEU A 93 13.19 5.94 -11.43
C LEU A 93 13.72 7.36 -11.21
N VAL A 94 15.03 7.53 -11.06
CA VAL A 94 15.65 8.87 -10.93
C VAL A 94 15.31 9.72 -12.14
N ASN A 95 15.50 9.19 -13.35
CA ASN A 95 15.19 9.92 -14.59
C ASN A 95 13.69 10.25 -14.71
N ALA A 96 12.81 9.37 -14.26
CA ALA A 96 11.37 9.63 -14.27
C ALA A 96 10.99 10.76 -13.32
N VAL A 97 11.54 10.76 -12.11
CA VAL A 97 11.31 11.82 -11.11
C VAL A 97 11.88 13.14 -11.60
N ASP A 98 13.12 13.18 -12.08
CA ASP A 98 13.76 14.40 -12.59
C ASP A 98 12.98 15.02 -13.75
N ARG A 99 12.52 14.22 -14.70
CA ARG A 99 11.68 14.69 -15.82
C ARG A 99 10.37 15.28 -15.32
N TRP A 100 9.71 14.57 -14.38
CA TRP A 100 8.42 15.00 -13.84
C TRP A 100 8.57 16.31 -13.05
N GLN A 101 9.59 16.45 -12.21
CA GLN A 101 9.87 17.66 -11.44
C GLN A 101 10.15 18.86 -12.37
N LYS A 102 10.96 18.66 -13.41
CA LYS A 102 11.24 19.70 -14.42
C LYS A 102 9.99 20.12 -15.19
N ALA A 103 9.17 19.15 -15.60
CA ALA A 103 7.96 19.42 -16.38
C ALA A 103 6.87 20.15 -15.59
N ASN A 104 6.86 20.03 -14.27
CA ASN A 104 5.85 20.62 -13.39
C ASN A 104 6.40 21.81 -12.56
N ASP A 105 7.66 22.20 -12.75
CA ASP A 105 8.35 23.24 -11.96
C ASP A 105 8.24 22.99 -10.45
N ILE A 106 8.52 21.75 -10.04
CA ILE A 106 8.37 21.29 -8.66
C ILE A 106 9.72 21.25 -7.96
N ASP A 107 9.73 21.73 -6.71
CA ASP A 107 10.90 21.68 -5.83
C ASP A 107 11.38 20.23 -5.65
N LYS A 108 12.69 20.03 -5.80
CA LYS A 108 13.36 18.73 -5.66
C LYS A 108 13.29 18.17 -4.23
N SER A 109 13.00 18.99 -3.24
CA SER A 109 12.79 18.57 -1.84
C SER A 109 11.46 17.87 -1.62
N LEU A 110 10.52 17.97 -2.59
CA LEU A 110 9.17 17.43 -2.42
C LEU A 110 9.17 15.89 -2.36
N THR A 111 8.47 15.37 -1.37
CA THR A 111 8.16 13.94 -1.28
C THR A 111 7.13 13.53 -2.31
N LEU A 112 7.35 12.38 -2.98
CA LEU A 112 6.49 11.91 -4.06
C LEU A 112 6.07 10.45 -3.84
N ARG A 113 4.89 10.11 -4.35
CA ARG A 113 4.46 8.74 -4.59
C ARG A 113 4.72 8.42 -6.06
N VAL A 114 5.53 7.42 -6.31
CA VAL A 114 5.85 6.92 -7.65
C VAL A 114 5.20 5.56 -7.83
N ARG A 115 4.22 5.44 -8.71
CA ARG A 115 3.63 4.18 -9.14
C ARG A 115 4.31 3.74 -10.42
N ILE A 116 4.78 2.51 -10.44
CA ILE A 116 5.47 1.89 -11.57
C ILE A 116 4.54 0.81 -12.11
N ARG A 117 4.23 0.87 -13.40
CA ARG A 117 3.46 -0.17 -14.10
C ARG A 117 4.39 -0.89 -15.07
N SER A 118 4.47 -2.19 -14.94
CA SER A 118 5.26 -3.05 -15.83
C SER A 118 4.32 -3.93 -16.63
N TYR A 119 4.34 -3.74 -17.93
CA TYR A 119 3.47 -4.42 -18.88
C TYR A 119 4.12 -5.66 -19.49
N VAL A 120 3.31 -6.51 -20.10
CA VAL A 120 3.78 -7.56 -21.00
C VAL A 120 4.68 -6.92 -22.07
N GLY A 121 5.77 -7.62 -22.43
CA GLY A 121 6.74 -7.10 -23.41
C GLY A 121 7.76 -6.09 -22.85
N GLY A 122 7.77 -5.85 -21.51
CA GLY A 122 8.82 -5.08 -20.85
C GLY A 122 8.62 -3.56 -20.82
N ARG A 123 7.52 -3.04 -21.38
CA ARG A 123 7.20 -1.62 -21.29
C ARG A 123 6.97 -1.22 -19.84
N ILE A 124 7.55 -0.09 -19.43
CA ILE A 124 7.40 0.50 -18.10
C ILE A 124 6.78 1.90 -18.24
N THR A 125 5.81 2.21 -17.38
CA THR A 125 5.30 3.57 -17.20
C THR A 125 5.33 3.95 -15.73
N THR A 126 5.42 5.25 -15.46
CA THR A 126 5.38 5.80 -14.11
C THR A 126 4.26 6.84 -14.00
N GLU A 127 3.57 6.81 -12.86
CA GLU A 127 2.64 7.85 -12.44
C GLU A 127 3.21 8.47 -11.16
N ILE A 128 3.42 9.77 -11.18
CA ILE A 128 4.08 10.50 -10.09
C ILE A 128 3.14 11.57 -9.56
N VAL A 129 2.95 11.60 -8.26
CA VAL A 129 2.15 12.62 -7.58
C VAL A 129 2.80 12.99 -6.25
N PRO A 130 2.57 14.22 -5.73
CA PRO A 130 3.00 14.61 -4.40
C PRO A 130 2.50 13.64 -3.32
N ALA A 131 3.29 13.47 -2.28
CA ALA A 131 2.94 12.68 -1.11
C ALA A 131 3.23 13.46 0.18
N LEU A 132 2.51 13.13 1.23
CA LEU A 132 2.74 13.74 2.54
C LEU A 132 4.13 13.38 3.07
N MET A 133 4.81 14.36 3.64
CA MET A 133 6.03 14.12 4.41
C MET A 133 5.74 13.19 5.58
N LYS A 134 6.68 12.31 5.88
CA LYS A 134 6.62 11.40 7.02
C LYS A 134 7.93 11.48 7.80
N PRO A 135 7.89 11.50 9.12
CA PRO A 135 9.10 11.39 9.93
C PRO A 135 9.84 10.09 9.63
N MET A 136 11.16 10.10 9.73
CA MET A 136 11.96 8.88 9.57
C MET A 136 11.57 7.79 10.58
N THR A 137 11.12 8.15 11.78
CA THR A 137 10.58 7.23 12.78
C THR A 137 9.29 6.52 12.35
N THR A 138 8.53 7.10 11.42
CA THR A 138 7.37 6.45 10.80
C THR A 138 7.81 5.49 9.68
N LEU A 139 8.84 5.86 8.93
CA LEU A 139 9.37 5.01 7.85
C LEU A 139 10.19 3.84 8.41
N PHE A 140 10.96 4.09 9.47
CA PHE A 140 11.83 3.13 10.12
C PHE A 140 11.59 3.16 11.65
N PRO A 141 10.46 2.59 12.12
CA PRO A 141 10.22 2.47 13.56
C PRO A 141 11.25 1.53 14.19
N LYS A 142 11.52 1.71 15.47
CA LYS A 142 12.39 0.80 16.23
C LYS A 142 11.66 -0.47 16.68
N CYS A 143 10.36 -0.36 16.92
CA CYS A 143 9.48 -1.45 17.31
C CYS A 143 8.02 -1.02 17.12
N PHE A 144 7.11 -1.97 17.15
CA PHE A 144 5.70 -1.69 17.36
C PHE A 144 5.40 -1.62 18.85
N TYR A 145 4.42 -0.84 19.23
CA TYR A 145 3.98 -0.69 20.63
C TYR A 145 2.45 -0.69 20.72
N ILE A 146 1.94 -0.96 21.89
CA ILE A 146 0.51 -0.78 22.19
C ILE A 146 0.37 0.67 22.67
N PRO A 147 -0.47 1.48 22.01
CA PRO A 147 -0.70 2.87 22.40
C PRO A 147 -1.17 2.97 23.86
N HIS A 148 -0.74 4.02 24.55
CA HIS A 148 -1.17 4.29 25.91
C HIS A 148 -2.64 4.76 25.96
N ASP A 149 -3.27 4.64 27.12
CA ASP A 149 -4.62 5.14 27.33
C ASP A 149 -4.70 6.64 26.99
N GLY A 150 -5.64 7.00 26.14
CA GLY A 150 -5.82 8.39 25.67
C GLY A 150 -5.10 8.73 24.37
N GLU A 151 -4.19 7.90 23.83
CA GLU A 151 -3.69 8.06 22.47
C GLU A 151 -4.78 7.72 21.46
N VAL A 152 -5.00 8.59 20.49
CA VAL A 152 -6.02 8.42 19.46
C VAL A 152 -5.37 8.41 18.10
N SER A 153 -5.62 7.36 17.34
CA SER A 153 -5.27 7.34 15.91
C SER A 153 -6.36 8.01 15.08
N PRO A 154 -6.01 8.78 14.06
CA PRO A 154 -6.99 9.24 13.08
C PRO A 154 -7.48 8.10 12.15
N TRP A 155 -6.81 6.93 12.17
CA TRP A 155 -7.13 5.81 11.29
C TRP A 155 -8.19 4.92 11.91
N THR A 156 -9.26 4.68 11.14
CA THR A 156 -10.28 3.69 11.46
C THR A 156 -10.09 2.45 10.58
N ILE A 157 -10.29 1.28 11.17
CA ILE A 157 -10.13 -0.01 10.48
C ILE A 157 -11.44 -0.76 10.58
N ARG A 158 -11.92 -1.31 9.47
CA ARG A 158 -13.13 -2.12 9.41
C ARG A 158 -12.82 -3.50 8.81
N MET A 159 -13.70 -4.46 9.04
CA MET A 159 -13.64 -5.76 8.37
C MET A 159 -14.49 -5.73 7.11
N ASP A 160 -14.01 -6.37 6.04
CA ASP A 160 -14.82 -6.58 4.84
C ASP A 160 -16.08 -7.40 5.18
N ASN A 161 -17.18 -7.15 4.47
CA ASN A 161 -18.46 -7.81 4.71
C ASN A 161 -18.59 -9.18 4.05
N GLN A 162 -17.64 -9.57 3.19
CA GLN A 162 -17.62 -10.86 2.51
C GLN A 162 -16.20 -11.37 2.26
N PRO A 163 -16.02 -12.71 2.15
CA PRO A 163 -14.70 -13.28 1.89
C PRO A 163 -14.19 -12.95 0.50
N THR A 164 -12.88 -13.01 0.36
CA THR A 164 -12.15 -12.86 -0.90
C THR A 164 -11.46 -14.17 -1.24
N GLU A 165 -11.69 -14.68 -2.45
CA GLU A 165 -10.99 -15.87 -2.94
C GLU A 165 -9.51 -15.56 -3.17
N ILE A 166 -8.65 -16.48 -2.75
CA ILE A 166 -7.20 -16.40 -2.97
C ILE A 166 -6.91 -16.59 -4.45
N SER A 167 -6.15 -15.68 -5.03
CA SER A 167 -5.78 -15.70 -6.44
C SER A 167 -4.47 -14.95 -6.69
N GLU A 168 -3.95 -15.01 -7.89
CA GLU A 168 -2.81 -14.18 -8.29
C GLU A 168 -3.08 -12.68 -8.10
N THR A 169 -4.33 -12.24 -8.24
CA THR A 169 -4.71 -10.82 -8.08
C THR A 169 -4.77 -10.37 -6.63
N THR A 170 -4.85 -11.30 -5.67
CA THR A 170 -4.68 -11.00 -4.24
C THR A 170 -3.23 -11.09 -3.80
N MET A 171 -2.48 -12.07 -4.29
CA MET A 171 -1.07 -12.30 -3.92
C MET A 171 -0.11 -11.30 -4.55
N TYR A 172 -0.37 -10.89 -5.79
CA TYR A 172 0.47 -9.97 -6.55
C TYR A 172 -0.25 -8.64 -6.82
N LYS A 173 0.51 -7.57 -6.87
CA LYS A 173 -0.05 -6.24 -7.15
C LYS A 173 -0.24 -6.05 -8.66
N THR A 174 -1.39 -6.50 -9.16
CA THR A 174 -1.75 -6.47 -10.58
C THR A 174 -2.60 -5.25 -10.96
N SER A 175 -2.93 -5.13 -12.25
CA SER A 175 -3.93 -4.18 -12.75
C SER A 175 -5.34 -4.48 -12.24
N ASP A 176 -5.66 -5.75 -11.99
CA ASP A 176 -6.93 -6.14 -11.39
C ASP A 176 -6.90 -5.88 -9.87
N ARG A 177 -7.75 -4.96 -9.44
CA ARG A 177 -7.94 -4.55 -8.05
C ARG A 177 -9.40 -4.68 -7.62
N THR A 178 -10.15 -5.53 -8.31
CA THR A 178 -11.61 -5.66 -8.12
C THR A 178 -11.97 -5.97 -6.67
N TRP A 179 -11.31 -6.95 -6.04
CA TRP A 179 -11.56 -7.33 -4.66
C TRP A 179 -11.32 -6.18 -3.69
N TYR A 180 -10.18 -5.51 -3.82
CA TYR A 180 -9.82 -4.38 -2.98
C TYR A 180 -10.73 -3.16 -3.20
N GLY A 181 -11.12 -2.90 -4.44
CA GLY A 181 -12.07 -1.82 -4.79
C GLY A 181 -13.44 -2.08 -4.20
N ARG A 182 -13.94 -3.30 -4.33
CA ARG A 182 -15.22 -3.74 -3.75
C ARG A 182 -15.22 -3.59 -2.22
N ALA A 183 -14.19 -4.12 -1.53
CA ALA A 183 -14.11 -4.05 -0.07
C ALA A 183 -14.09 -2.60 0.42
N ARG A 184 -13.35 -1.72 -0.26
CA ARG A 184 -13.34 -0.28 0.05
C ARG A 184 -14.70 0.37 -0.14
N ALA A 185 -15.37 0.10 -1.26
CA ALA A 185 -16.71 0.64 -1.53
C ALA A 185 -17.72 0.17 -0.47
N ALA A 186 -17.69 -1.11 -0.10
CA ALA A 186 -18.55 -1.67 0.95
C ALA A 186 -18.29 -1.04 2.34
N ALA A 187 -17.05 -0.65 2.62
CA ALA A 187 -16.66 0.05 3.85
C ALA A 187 -16.88 1.58 3.78
N GLY A 188 -17.41 2.13 2.68
CA GLY A 188 -17.61 3.57 2.48
C GLY A 188 -16.32 4.36 2.27
N ILE A 189 -15.21 3.70 1.90
CA ILE A 189 -13.90 4.35 1.71
C ILE A 189 -13.78 4.81 0.26
N MET A 190 -14.16 6.04 -0.01
CA MET A 190 -14.28 6.58 -1.38
C MET A 190 -12.98 7.12 -1.97
N THR A 191 -11.98 7.46 -1.14
CA THR A 191 -10.72 8.04 -1.61
C THR A 191 -9.50 7.27 -1.10
N LEU A 192 -8.40 7.32 -1.85
CA LEU A 192 -7.12 6.73 -1.43
C LEU A 192 -6.43 7.51 -0.30
N THR A 193 -6.89 8.73 -0.04
CA THR A 193 -6.36 9.62 1.01
C THR A 193 -7.17 9.57 2.30
N ALA A 194 -8.27 8.81 2.34
CA ALA A 194 -9.04 8.61 3.56
C ALA A 194 -8.17 7.96 4.65
N THR A 195 -8.32 8.41 5.88
CA THR A 195 -7.70 7.80 7.07
C THR A 195 -8.55 6.60 7.54
N ALA A 196 -8.79 5.69 6.61
CA ALA A 196 -9.60 4.50 6.82
C ALA A 196 -9.03 3.31 6.04
N GLU A 197 -9.13 2.14 6.64
CA GLU A 197 -8.71 0.87 6.04
C GLU A 197 -9.79 -0.19 6.19
N VAL A 198 -9.81 -1.16 5.27
CA VAL A 198 -10.66 -2.33 5.36
C VAL A 198 -9.79 -3.59 5.25
N LEU A 199 -9.94 -4.49 6.20
CA LEU A 199 -9.25 -5.78 6.24
C LEU A 199 -10.04 -6.77 5.40
N LEU A 200 -9.36 -7.44 4.47
CA LEU A 200 -9.90 -8.54 3.68
C LEU A 200 -9.57 -9.87 4.37
N TYR A 201 -10.43 -10.85 4.22
CA TYR A 201 -10.23 -12.20 4.73
C TYR A 201 -10.58 -13.24 3.67
N ASN A 202 -9.97 -14.42 3.73
CA ASN A 202 -10.19 -15.51 2.79
C ASN A 202 -11.44 -16.34 3.14
N THR A 203 -11.73 -17.37 2.36
CA THR A 203 -12.87 -18.24 2.55
C THR A 203 -12.81 -19.08 3.84
N ASP A 204 -11.61 -19.29 4.39
CA ASP A 204 -11.41 -19.98 5.67
C ASP A 204 -11.66 -19.05 6.87
N GLY A 205 -11.84 -17.76 6.61
CA GLY A 205 -12.04 -16.73 7.63
C GLY A 205 -10.76 -16.15 8.19
N ASP A 206 -9.61 -16.42 7.59
CA ASP A 206 -8.32 -15.84 7.96
C ASP A 206 -8.10 -14.50 7.24
N ILE A 207 -7.61 -13.50 7.98
CA ILE A 207 -7.26 -12.20 7.40
C ILE A 207 -6.09 -12.39 6.43
N LEU A 208 -6.23 -11.83 5.24
CA LEU A 208 -5.20 -11.92 4.20
C LEU A 208 -4.41 -10.63 4.03
N ASP A 209 -5.06 -9.46 4.08
CA ASP A 209 -4.39 -8.16 3.87
C ASP A 209 -5.34 -7.00 4.23
N GLY A 210 -4.83 -5.76 4.25
CA GLY A 210 -5.63 -4.56 4.14
C GLY A 210 -5.81 -4.13 2.67
N SER A 211 -6.78 -3.27 2.38
CA SER A 211 -7.04 -2.84 0.99
C SER A 211 -5.85 -2.08 0.37
N GLN A 212 -5.03 -1.45 1.21
CA GLN A 212 -3.83 -0.70 0.81
C GLN A 212 -2.63 -0.97 1.71
N THR A 213 -2.80 -1.70 2.80
CA THR A 213 -1.80 -1.86 3.87
C THR A 213 -1.64 -3.31 4.26
N THR A 214 -0.50 -3.64 4.84
CA THR A 214 -0.32 -4.88 5.59
C THR A 214 -0.69 -4.63 7.04
N PRO A 215 -1.57 -5.46 7.65
CA PRO A 215 -1.95 -5.36 9.05
C PRO A 215 -1.01 -6.16 9.97
N TYR A 216 -0.87 -5.68 11.22
CA TYR A 216 -0.14 -6.36 12.29
C TYR A 216 -0.98 -6.35 13.55
N PHE A 217 -1.12 -7.49 14.19
CA PHE A 217 -1.96 -7.73 15.36
C PHE A 217 -1.10 -8.13 16.56
N PHE A 218 -1.49 -7.70 17.76
CA PHE A 218 -0.81 -8.16 18.96
C PHE A 218 -1.49 -9.44 19.47
N ARG A 219 -0.75 -10.56 19.49
CA ARG A 219 -1.23 -11.87 19.92
C ARG A 219 -0.20 -12.52 20.84
N GLU A 220 -0.64 -13.06 21.96
CA GLU A 220 0.19 -13.84 22.89
C GLU A 220 1.54 -13.19 23.25
N GLY A 221 1.55 -11.85 23.39
CA GLY A 221 2.76 -11.11 23.79
C GLY A 221 3.68 -10.70 22.62
N GLN A 222 3.30 -11.00 21.37
CA GLN A 222 4.08 -10.63 20.18
C GLN A 222 3.21 -10.02 19.08
N TRP A 223 3.82 -9.30 18.16
CA TRP A 223 3.15 -8.83 16.97
C TRP A 223 3.18 -9.90 15.87
N VAL A 224 2.05 -10.11 15.23
CA VAL A 224 1.89 -11.08 14.15
C VAL A 224 1.31 -10.42 12.90
N THR A 225 1.63 -10.95 11.74
CA THR A 225 1.06 -10.54 10.45
C THR A 225 0.60 -11.78 9.68
N PRO A 226 -0.48 -11.70 8.89
CA PRO A 226 -0.94 -12.83 8.10
C PRO A 226 0.18 -13.45 7.26
N PRO A 227 0.29 -14.79 7.21
CA PRO A 227 1.31 -15.46 6.43
C PRO A 227 1.05 -15.35 4.94
N SER A 228 2.08 -15.61 4.13
CA SER A 228 1.95 -15.63 2.66
C SER A 228 0.87 -16.59 2.18
N ALA A 229 0.69 -17.72 2.87
CA ALA A 229 -0.31 -18.75 2.57
C ALA A 229 -1.76 -18.26 2.75
N ALA A 230 -2.00 -17.23 3.55
CA ALA A 230 -3.32 -16.61 3.68
C ALA A 230 -3.79 -15.92 2.39
N GLY A 231 -2.90 -15.68 1.43
CA GLY A 231 -3.23 -15.19 0.09
C GLY A 231 -3.12 -13.68 -0.10
N GLY A 232 -2.64 -12.93 0.90
CA GLY A 232 -2.44 -11.49 0.82
C GLY A 232 -1.15 -11.08 0.09
N GLN A 233 -1.03 -9.78 -0.21
CA GLN A 233 0.15 -9.25 -0.89
C GLN A 233 1.39 -9.28 0.01
N GLN A 234 2.52 -9.65 -0.59
CA GLN A 234 3.82 -9.58 0.07
C GLN A 234 4.34 -8.13 0.06
N GLY A 235 3.86 -7.33 1.03
CA GLY A 235 4.22 -5.92 1.17
C GLY A 235 5.72 -5.71 1.41
N THR A 236 6.31 -4.65 0.86
CA THR A 236 7.73 -4.34 1.06
C THR A 236 8.03 -3.92 2.51
N THR A 237 7.13 -3.18 3.12
CA THR A 237 7.19 -2.84 4.56
C THR A 237 6.94 -4.06 5.44
N ARG A 238 6.06 -5.00 5.02
CA ARG A 238 5.89 -6.28 5.69
C ARG A 238 7.20 -7.08 5.73
N ARG A 239 7.87 -7.19 4.58
CA ARG A 239 9.17 -7.85 4.50
C ARG A 239 10.19 -7.20 5.43
N TYR A 240 10.26 -5.87 5.43
CA TYR A 240 11.12 -5.12 6.34
C TYR A 240 10.81 -5.42 7.82
N ALA A 241 9.53 -5.47 8.20
CA ALA A 241 9.11 -5.76 9.58
C ALA A 241 9.51 -7.17 10.02
N LEU A 242 9.35 -8.17 9.14
CA LEU A 242 9.78 -9.56 9.40
C LEU A 242 11.30 -9.68 9.53
N GLU A 243 12.05 -9.08 8.62
CA GLU A 243 13.53 -9.11 8.63
C GLU A 243 14.14 -8.43 9.87
N HIS A 244 13.41 -7.45 10.47
CA HIS A 244 13.84 -6.74 11.67
C HIS A 244 13.22 -7.28 12.98
N GLY A 245 12.47 -8.38 12.89
CA GLY A 245 11.87 -9.02 14.07
C GLY A 245 10.77 -8.18 14.74
N PHE A 246 10.13 -7.26 14.02
CA PHE A 246 8.99 -6.49 14.54
C PHE A 246 7.74 -7.34 14.67
N CYS A 247 7.62 -8.39 13.87
CA CYS A 247 6.52 -9.35 13.89
C CYS A 247 6.98 -10.71 13.38
N VAL A 248 6.10 -11.71 13.58
CA VAL A 248 6.21 -13.04 12.97
C VAL A 248 4.99 -13.32 12.11
N GLU A 249 5.07 -14.34 11.25
CA GLU A 249 3.91 -14.79 10.47
C GLU A 249 3.03 -15.71 11.31
N GLU A 250 1.73 -15.41 11.37
CA GLU A 250 0.74 -16.23 12.05
C GLU A 250 -0.66 -15.99 11.45
N ASN A 251 -1.48 -17.04 11.35
CA ASN A 251 -2.86 -16.90 10.92
C ASN A 251 -3.67 -16.09 11.92
N VAL A 252 -4.41 -15.12 11.43
CA VAL A 252 -5.29 -14.28 12.24
C VAL A 252 -6.73 -14.47 11.76
N ALA A 253 -7.52 -15.21 12.52
CA ALA A 253 -8.93 -15.36 12.20
C ALA A 253 -9.69 -14.04 12.36
N LYS A 254 -10.56 -13.69 11.41
CA LYS A 254 -11.38 -12.46 11.46
C LYS A 254 -12.18 -12.33 12.76
N GLY A 255 -12.65 -13.44 13.31
CA GLY A 255 -13.40 -13.48 14.57
C GLY A 255 -12.57 -13.22 15.82
N SER A 256 -11.23 -13.24 15.73
CA SER A 256 -10.34 -12.91 16.84
C SER A 256 -10.09 -11.42 17.02
N VAL A 257 -10.46 -10.58 16.03
CA VAL A 257 -10.25 -9.14 16.08
C VAL A 257 -11.34 -8.49 16.92
N ARG A 258 -10.94 -7.73 17.93
CA ARG A 258 -11.86 -7.14 18.92
C ARG A 258 -12.17 -5.69 18.59
N ASN A 259 -13.37 -5.25 18.91
CA ASN A 259 -13.72 -3.83 18.80
C ASN A 259 -12.75 -2.97 19.62
N THR A 260 -12.35 -1.83 19.09
CA THR A 260 -11.36 -0.89 19.64
C THR A 260 -9.92 -1.44 19.69
N GLU A 261 -9.65 -2.60 19.08
CA GLU A 261 -8.30 -3.14 19.00
C GLU A 261 -7.37 -2.21 18.20
N CYS A 262 -6.18 -1.98 18.76
CA CYS A 262 -5.10 -1.31 18.04
C CYS A 262 -4.47 -2.28 17.05
N ILE A 263 -4.46 -1.91 15.77
CA ILE A 263 -3.83 -2.67 14.69
C ILE A 263 -2.80 -1.77 14.01
N TRP A 264 -1.54 -2.23 13.96
CA TRP A 264 -0.54 -1.56 13.16
C TRP A 264 -0.76 -1.88 11.67
N LEU A 265 -0.46 -0.90 10.86
CA LEU A 265 -0.61 -0.92 9.41
C LEU A 265 0.67 -0.44 8.76
N SER A 266 0.97 -0.92 7.56
CA SER A 266 2.09 -0.38 6.80
C SER A 266 1.87 -0.41 5.30
N ASN A 267 2.48 0.54 4.60
CA ASN A 267 2.65 0.47 3.15
C ASN A 267 3.88 1.27 2.68
N ALA A 268 4.25 1.06 1.44
CA ALA A 268 5.46 1.63 0.84
C ALA A 268 5.44 3.15 0.61
N VAL A 269 4.36 3.84 0.94
CA VAL A 269 4.24 5.31 0.81
C VAL A 269 4.20 5.98 2.17
N GLN A 270 3.47 5.43 3.12
CA GLN A 270 3.23 6.02 4.43
C GLN A 270 4.18 5.48 5.51
N GLY A 271 4.89 4.36 5.26
CA GLY A 271 5.65 3.67 6.30
C GLY A 271 4.72 2.91 7.23
N PHE A 272 4.96 2.99 8.53
CA PHE A 272 4.26 2.27 9.59
C PHE A 272 3.42 3.23 10.44
N PHE A 273 2.19 2.86 10.70
CA PHE A 273 1.25 3.63 11.52
C PHE A 273 0.21 2.66 12.10
N TRP A 274 -0.57 3.11 13.06
CA TRP A 274 -1.61 2.28 13.65
C TRP A 274 -3.00 2.90 13.48
N GLY A 275 -4.02 2.08 13.66
CA GLY A 275 -5.42 2.47 13.62
C GLY A 275 -6.23 1.70 14.64
N THR A 276 -7.47 2.13 14.83
CA THR A 276 -8.42 1.49 15.74
C THR A 276 -9.44 0.69 14.94
N PHE A 277 -9.60 -0.58 15.26
CA PHE A 277 -10.62 -1.42 14.65
C PHE A 277 -12.01 -1.08 15.21
N LEU A 278 -12.98 -0.85 14.31
CA LEU A 278 -14.37 -0.59 14.65
C LEU A 278 -15.25 -1.69 14.07
N SER A 279 -15.89 -2.46 14.95
CA SER A 279 -16.85 -3.48 14.52
C SER A 279 -18.16 -2.84 14.03
N GLN A 280 -18.75 -3.38 12.98
CA GLN A 280 -19.97 -2.85 12.34
C GLN A 280 -21.20 -2.78 13.29
N ASN A 281 -21.18 -3.53 14.41
CA ASN A 281 -22.29 -3.56 15.37
C ASN A 281 -22.41 -2.33 16.28
N VAL A 282 -21.39 -1.47 16.34
CA VAL A 282 -21.40 -0.29 17.24
C VAL A 282 -22.19 0.88 16.62
N ASP A 283 -22.16 1.03 15.30
CA ASP A 283 -22.83 2.13 14.62
C ASP A 283 -24.37 1.97 14.68
N ALA A 284 -24.89 0.75 14.55
CA ALA A 284 -26.33 0.49 14.67
C ALA A 284 -26.88 0.76 16.07
N ASN A 285 -26.10 0.51 17.12
CA ASN A 285 -26.51 0.79 18.50
C ASN A 285 -26.37 2.28 18.86
N ALA A 286 -25.38 2.99 18.30
CA ALA A 286 -25.24 4.43 18.53
C ALA A 286 -26.35 5.23 17.86
N GLU A 287 -26.75 4.87 16.64
CA GLU A 287 -27.90 5.46 15.95
C GLU A 287 -29.24 5.15 16.66
N ALA A 288 -29.43 3.91 17.13
CA ALA A 288 -30.60 3.51 17.89
C ALA A 288 -30.71 4.25 19.25
N MET A 289 -29.57 4.43 19.96
CA MET A 289 -29.54 5.23 21.19
C MET A 289 -29.71 6.72 20.92
N GLY A 290 -29.17 7.25 19.82
CA GLY A 290 -29.36 8.63 19.40
C GLY A 290 -30.81 8.95 19.06
N GLN A 291 -31.51 8.07 18.38
CA GLN A 291 -32.93 8.20 18.04
C GLN A 291 -33.83 8.05 19.27
N SER A 292 -33.53 7.12 20.19
CA SER A 292 -34.28 6.96 21.45
C SER A 292 -34.19 8.19 22.34
N ASN A 293 -33.01 8.83 22.42
CA ASN A 293 -32.80 10.07 23.17
C ASN A 293 -33.47 11.31 22.52
N ALA A 294 -33.59 11.33 21.21
CA ALA A 294 -34.28 12.39 20.47
C ALA A 294 -35.81 12.32 20.71
N ILE A 295 -36.37 11.11 20.67
CA ILE A 295 -37.80 10.89 20.94
C ILE A 295 -38.16 11.23 22.39
N ALA A 296 -37.30 10.89 23.36
CA ALA A 296 -37.50 11.23 24.78
C ALA A 296 -37.40 12.73 25.07
N ARG A 297 -36.75 13.54 24.24
CA ARG A 297 -36.70 15.01 24.37
C ARG A 297 -37.88 15.72 23.71
N THR A 298 -38.60 15.10 22.81
CA THR A 298 -39.76 15.67 22.09
C THR A 298 -41.09 15.44 22.86
N LEU A 299 -41.06 14.58 23.90
CA LEU A 299 -42.21 14.22 24.72
C LEU A 299 -42.19 14.84 26.15
N ARG A 300 -41.39 15.90 26.35
CA ARG A 300 -41.39 16.67 27.61
C ARG A 300 -41.78 18.14 27.36
#